data_5a9b0f0cd6e54061001225beaaabb6cf
#
_entry.id   5a9b0f0cd6e54061001225beaaabb6cf
#
_cell.length_a   1.000
_cell.length_b   1.000
_cell.length_c   1.000
_cell.angle_alpha   90.00
_cell.angle_beta   90.00
_cell.angle_gamma   90.00
#
_symmetry.space_group_name_H-M   'P 1'
#
loop_
_entity.id
_entity.type
_entity.pdbx_description
1 polymer ?
#
loop_
_entity_poly.entity_id
_entity_poly.type
_entity_poly.pdbx_seq_one_letter_code
_entity_poly.pdbx_strand_id
1 'polypeptide(L)'
;MRSETKRNHENASTGWSGRVARIAAALALCLMASCNAGQAPNFPAEDDATPAEDSIGERLFLDTRFAQYFAAHMTGVNQPLAVGDPVVQQVDTTSGTLPGPFAGQSINCRSCHFVTEFQGVTGAGNRTYSDFTTRSMIPLAMNNFTETPRNSMHMVGSLEPHQGPVFLHFDGEFATPADLVKGTLTGRNFGWGPAQYQDALNQITLVIRRDDGSDELAQDRTNGLSYSVLFAGTDKRITPDLSIPAADRIDVNTATPAQILDLVAKCIAQYMSDLLFQQDEFGRYVGSPYDVFLRTNHLPVQPNAGESAAQYNLRLLQAINALGSPHWVDGTMGAFQYHSNPFQFGPTEFAGLKIFLTAATNATDGSQHAGNCAACHQAPNFSDYSFHNTGVAQEEYDSVHGPGTFANLVVPTLAQRNGDYDSYLPASGNHPNASETFRRVATGSNPAYADLGLWNVYLNPDMPNPQPSLQSVVCAAGKDCSVDQGLPNTIAQFKTSMLRDLEDSSPYFHNGSKLQLQDVVQFYINNSQLARQGLLRNAAPEFQQMSINSDDLNALVAFLLSLTEDYDDA
;
A
#
# COMPACT_ATOMS: atom_id res chain seq x y z
N MET A 1 -27.52 -36.93 -33.15
CA MET A 1 -27.59 -37.75 -31.93
C MET A 1 -27.00 -36.93 -30.81
N ARG A 2 -27.87 -36.54 -29.90
CA ARG A 2 -27.58 -35.71 -28.72
C ARG A 2 -26.89 -36.57 -27.65
N SER A 3 -25.90 -36.04 -26.92
CA SER A 3 -25.67 -36.43 -25.54
C SER A 3 -25.37 -35.19 -24.74
N GLU A 4 -26.35 -34.81 -23.96
CA GLU A 4 -26.25 -33.82 -22.89
C GLU A 4 -25.42 -34.44 -21.76
N THR A 5 -24.40 -33.74 -21.30
CA THR A 5 -23.74 -34.02 -20.02
C THR A 5 -24.03 -32.88 -19.06
N LYS A 6 -25.00 -33.12 -18.18
CA LYS A 6 -25.24 -32.30 -16.99
C LYS A 6 -23.99 -32.32 -16.13
N ARG A 7 -23.40 -31.18 -15.84
CA ARG A 7 -22.47 -31.00 -14.71
C ARG A 7 -23.29 -30.63 -13.49
N ASN A 8 -23.19 -31.48 -12.48
CA ASN A 8 -23.67 -31.21 -11.13
C ASN A 8 -22.73 -30.17 -10.49
N HIS A 9 -23.31 -29.09 -10.04
CA HIS A 9 -22.70 -28.23 -9.02
C HIS A 9 -22.79 -28.99 -7.70
N GLU A 10 -21.69 -29.52 -7.20
CA GLU A 10 -21.54 -29.89 -5.82
C GLU A 10 -21.02 -28.66 -5.06
N ASN A 11 -21.84 -28.21 -4.13
CA ASN A 11 -21.51 -27.19 -3.17
C ASN A 11 -20.31 -27.62 -2.31
N ALA A 12 -19.21 -26.92 -2.40
CA ALA A 12 -18.12 -27.01 -1.45
C ALA A 12 -18.45 -26.16 -0.20
N SER A 13 -19.34 -26.66 0.63
CA SER A 13 -19.56 -26.13 2.00
C SER A 13 -18.89 -27.04 3.01
N THR A 14 -17.57 -27.03 3.10
CA THR A 14 -16.84 -27.81 4.14
C THR A 14 -15.50 -27.14 4.49
N GLY A 15 -15.54 -25.91 4.97
CA GLY A 15 -14.36 -25.24 5.51
C GLY A 15 -14.50 -24.80 6.97
N TRP A 16 -15.72 -24.59 7.44
CA TRP A 16 -15.99 -23.91 8.70
C TRP A 16 -16.04 -24.78 9.97
N SER A 17 -16.08 -26.11 9.87
CA SER A 17 -16.17 -26.97 11.04
C SER A 17 -14.83 -27.34 11.71
N GLY A 18 -13.70 -26.96 11.14
CA GLY A 18 -12.36 -27.31 11.64
C GLY A 18 -11.77 -26.34 12.67
N ARG A 19 -12.19 -25.08 12.67
CA ARG A 19 -11.61 -24.05 13.57
C ARG A 19 -12.25 -24.04 14.96
N VAL A 20 -13.53 -24.31 15.09
CA VAL A 20 -14.27 -24.29 16.38
C VAL A 20 -13.80 -25.39 17.37
N ALA A 21 -13.20 -26.46 16.90
CA ALA A 21 -12.79 -27.57 17.78
C ALA A 21 -11.42 -27.38 18.46
N ARG A 22 -10.63 -26.36 18.08
CA ARG A 22 -9.28 -26.14 18.65
C ARG A 22 -9.22 -25.12 19.78
N ILE A 23 -10.20 -24.25 19.94
CA ILE A 23 -10.23 -23.20 20.96
C ILE A 23 -10.59 -23.76 22.35
N ALA A 24 -11.37 -24.84 22.45
CA ALA A 24 -11.75 -25.42 23.71
C ALA A 24 -10.61 -26.14 24.48
N ALA A 25 -9.49 -26.46 23.84
CA ALA A 25 -8.35 -27.15 24.45
C ALA A 25 -7.28 -26.21 25.05
N ALA A 26 -7.22 -24.94 24.64
CA ALA A 26 -6.22 -23.99 25.11
C ALA A 26 -6.56 -23.37 26.48
N LEU A 27 -7.83 -23.29 26.86
CA LEU A 27 -8.24 -22.70 28.14
C LEU A 27 -7.94 -23.55 29.38
N ALA A 28 -7.57 -24.81 29.25
CA ALA A 28 -7.34 -25.72 30.37
C ALA A 28 -5.87 -25.80 30.85
N LEU A 29 -4.89 -25.18 30.16
CA LEU A 29 -3.47 -25.27 30.51
C LEU A 29 -2.84 -24.00 31.09
N CYS A 30 -3.57 -22.88 31.19
CA CYS A 30 -3.02 -21.59 31.65
C CYS A 30 -3.11 -21.37 33.19
N LEU A 31 -3.33 -22.38 34.00
CA LEU A 31 -3.50 -22.22 35.45
C LEU A 31 -2.26 -22.58 36.32
N MET A 32 -1.11 -22.87 35.72
CA MET A 32 0.11 -23.21 36.47
C MET A 32 1.38 -22.58 35.92
N ALA A 33 1.47 -21.24 35.80
CA ALA A 33 2.77 -20.57 35.78
C ALA A 33 2.58 -19.09 36.09
N SER A 34 2.76 -18.71 37.34
CA SER A 34 2.96 -17.33 37.74
C SER A 34 4.36 -16.90 37.37
N CYS A 35 4.54 -16.22 36.24
CA CYS A 35 5.72 -15.43 35.94
C CYS A 35 5.27 -14.07 35.42
N ASN A 36 5.88 -13.00 35.93
CA ASN A 36 5.64 -11.60 35.60
C ASN A 36 5.51 -11.38 34.09
N ALA A 37 4.30 -11.18 33.63
CA ALA A 37 4.01 -10.77 32.27
C ALA A 37 4.13 -9.24 32.18
N GLY A 38 5.16 -8.76 31.51
CA GLY A 38 5.11 -7.44 30.89
C GLY A 38 3.93 -7.43 29.92
N GLN A 39 3.15 -6.35 29.90
CA GLN A 39 2.01 -6.21 29.00
C GLN A 39 2.47 -6.48 27.56
N ALA A 40 1.94 -7.54 26.98
CA ALA A 40 1.99 -7.78 25.55
C ALA A 40 1.34 -6.59 24.83
N PRO A 41 1.81 -6.21 23.63
CA PRO A 41 1.09 -5.25 22.83
C PRO A 41 -0.35 -5.74 22.68
N ASN A 42 -1.29 -4.82 22.89
CA ASN A 42 -2.73 -5.10 22.79
C ASN A 42 -3.04 -5.24 21.28
N PHE A 43 -2.83 -6.41 20.73
CA PHE A 43 -3.49 -6.77 19.48
C PHE A 43 -4.97 -6.95 19.80
N PRO A 44 -5.89 -6.41 18.96
CA PRO A 44 -7.29 -6.74 19.12
C PRO A 44 -7.40 -8.26 19.10
N ALA A 45 -8.11 -8.83 20.08
CA ALA A 45 -8.49 -10.24 20.04
C ALA A 45 -9.24 -10.43 18.72
N GLU A 46 -8.83 -11.41 17.91
CA GLU A 46 -9.67 -11.88 16.80
C GLU A 46 -11.03 -12.25 17.42
N ASP A 47 -12.01 -11.40 17.20
CA ASP A 47 -13.41 -11.79 17.33
C ASP A 47 -13.69 -12.66 16.11
N ASP A 48 -14.17 -13.88 16.29
CA ASP A 48 -14.41 -14.90 15.24
C ASP A 48 -15.45 -14.48 14.17
N ALA A 49 -15.79 -13.21 14.07
CA ALA A 49 -16.69 -12.65 13.08
C ALA A 49 -16.01 -11.47 12.38
N THR A 50 -15.83 -11.56 11.08
CA THR A 50 -15.46 -10.43 10.24
C THR A 50 -16.34 -9.23 10.59
N PRO A 51 -15.78 -8.06 10.95
CA PRO A 51 -16.57 -6.88 11.24
C PRO A 51 -17.53 -6.54 10.11
N ALA A 52 -18.73 -6.12 10.43
CA ALA A 52 -19.71 -5.75 9.42
C ALA A 52 -19.21 -4.64 8.49
N GLU A 53 -18.38 -3.75 9.04
CA GLU A 53 -17.72 -2.68 8.29
C GLU A 53 -16.78 -3.22 7.24
N ASP A 54 -16.21 -4.40 7.41
CA ASP A 54 -15.34 -5.03 6.44
C ASP A 54 -16.12 -5.48 5.19
N SER A 55 -17.13 -6.32 5.34
CA SER A 55 -17.97 -6.81 4.23
C SER A 55 -18.68 -5.66 3.48
N ILE A 56 -19.15 -4.66 4.22
CA ILE A 56 -19.74 -3.45 3.63
C ILE A 56 -18.63 -2.60 2.97
N GLY A 57 -17.47 -2.53 3.60
CA GLY A 57 -16.28 -1.82 3.11
C GLY A 57 -15.78 -2.38 1.79
N GLU A 58 -15.73 -3.70 1.64
CA GLU A 58 -15.39 -4.35 0.39
C GLU A 58 -16.37 -3.99 -0.73
N ARG A 59 -17.68 -4.05 -0.48
CA ARG A 59 -18.68 -3.60 -1.45
C ARG A 59 -18.47 -2.15 -1.87
N LEU A 60 -18.21 -1.25 -0.91
CA LEU A 60 -17.95 0.16 -1.18
C LEU A 60 -16.63 0.38 -1.94
N PHE A 61 -15.60 -0.40 -1.64
CA PHE A 61 -14.30 -0.39 -2.32
C PHE A 61 -14.42 -0.79 -3.81
N LEU A 62 -15.34 -1.69 -4.11
CA LEU A 62 -15.60 -2.21 -5.46
C LEU A 62 -16.63 -1.38 -6.23
N ASP A 63 -17.34 -0.45 -5.61
CA ASP A 63 -18.43 0.31 -6.23
C ASP A 63 -17.90 1.39 -7.18
N THR A 64 -18.25 1.29 -8.46
CA THR A 64 -17.84 2.23 -9.52
C THR A 64 -18.69 3.49 -9.60
N ARG A 65 -19.82 3.54 -8.89
CA ARG A 65 -20.84 4.61 -9.01
C ARG A 65 -20.41 5.92 -8.36
N PHE A 66 -19.31 5.92 -7.59
CA PHE A 66 -18.74 7.14 -6.97
C PHE A 66 -17.90 7.98 -7.94
N ALA A 67 -17.52 7.41 -9.10
CA ALA A 67 -16.69 8.09 -10.08
C ALA A 67 -17.43 9.23 -10.79
N GLN A 68 -16.70 10.30 -11.14
CA GLN A 68 -17.21 11.45 -11.86
C GLN A 68 -17.83 11.06 -13.21
N TYR A 69 -17.18 10.12 -13.91
CA TYR A 69 -17.68 9.66 -15.19
C TYR A 69 -19.08 8.99 -15.06
N PHE A 70 -19.27 8.15 -14.05
CA PHE A 70 -20.60 7.58 -13.77
C PHE A 70 -21.61 8.70 -13.49
N ALA A 71 -21.28 9.66 -12.64
CA ALA A 71 -22.16 10.79 -12.34
C ALA A 71 -22.58 11.58 -13.58
N ALA A 72 -21.66 11.77 -14.53
CA ALA A 72 -21.91 12.53 -15.77
C ALA A 72 -22.72 11.76 -16.81
N HIS A 73 -22.75 10.43 -16.78
CA HIS A 73 -23.32 9.60 -17.85
C HIS A 73 -24.45 8.67 -17.39
N MET A 74 -24.69 8.56 -16.07
CA MET A 74 -25.74 7.68 -15.56
C MET A 74 -27.14 8.10 -16.01
N THR A 75 -27.98 7.12 -16.30
CA THR A 75 -29.42 7.28 -16.47
C THR A 75 -30.19 7.06 -15.17
N GLY A 76 -29.56 6.45 -14.19
CA GLY A 76 -30.05 6.21 -12.83
C GLY A 76 -29.00 5.48 -12.00
N VAL A 77 -29.07 5.61 -10.67
CA VAL A 77 -28.11 5.00 -9.74
C VAL A 77 -28.05 3.48 -9.86
N ASN A 78 -29.19 2.84 -10.07
CA ASN A 78 -29.34 1.38 -10.13
C ASN A 78 -29.39 0.84 -11.57
N GLN A 79 -28.82 1.57 -12.52
CA GLN A 79 -28.70 1.05 -13.88
C GLN A 79 -27.76 -0.15 -13.92
N PRO A 80 -28.06 -1.21 -14.71
CA PRO A 80 -27.13 -2.32 -14.86
C PRO A 80 -25.80 -1.86 -15.46
N LEU A 81 -24.70 -2.35 -14.89
CA LEU A 81 -23.36 -2.16 -15.41
C LEU A 81 -22.91 -3.46 -16.08
N ALA A 82 -22.49 -3.37 -17.34
CA ALA A 82 -22.01 -4.50 -18.11
C ALA A 82 -20.68 -4.16 -18.78
N VAL A 83 -19.90 -5.18 -19.08
CA VAL A 83 -18.68 -5.01 -19.90
C VAL A 83 -19.05 -4.40 -21.24
N GLY A 84 -18.43 -3.27 -21.57
CA GLY A 84 -18.76 -2.49 -22.78
C GLY A 84 -19.83 -1.42 -22.58
N ASP A 85 -20.41 -1.31 -21.38
CA ASP A 85 -21.32 -0.21 -21.04
C ASP A 85 -20.57 1.13 -21.11
N PRO A 86 -21.17 2.20 -21.69
CA PRO A 86 -20.55 3.54 -21.72
C PRO A 86 -20.13 4.09 -20.37
N VAL A 87 -20.77 3.69 -19.26
CA VAL A 87 -20.38 4.05 -17.89
C VAL A 87 -19.18 3.27 -17.35
N VAL A 88 -18.79 2.17 -17.98
CA VAL A 88 -17.64 1.32 -17.60
C VAL A 88 -16.65 1.15 -18.75
N GLN A 89 -16.74 1.99 -19.77
CA GLN A 89 -15.84 1.94 -20.91
C GLN A 89 -14.49 2.62 -20.62
N GLN A 90 -13.56 2.25 -21.40
CA GLN A 90 -12.16 2.55 -21.56
C GLN A 90 -11.69 3.87 -20.97
N VAL A 91 -10.59 3.84 -20.20
CA VAL A 91 -9.87 5.05 -19.83
C VAL A 91 -9.07 5.54 -21.03
N ASP A 92 -9.41 6.70 -21.55
CA ASP A 92 -8.63 7.38 -22.56
C ASP A 92 -7.47 8.14 -21.90
N THR A 93 -6.29 7.88 -22.38
CA THR A 93 -5.06 8.50 -21.88
C THR A 93 -4.36 9.24 -23.01
N THR A 94 -3.37 10.05 -22.69
CA THR A 94 -2.52 10.72 -23.68
C THR A 94 -1.71 9.74 -24.55
N SER A 95 -1.51 8.51 -24.08
CA SER A 95 -0.78 7.44 -24.77
C SER A 95 -1.68 6.42 -25.47
N GLY A 96 -2.99 6.55 -25.34
CA GLY A 96 -3.97 5.64 -25.94
C GLY A 96 -5.04 5.17 -24.96
N THR A 97 -5.84 4.23 -25.39
CA THR A 97 -6.96 3.68 -24.64
C THR A 97 -6.52 2.42 -23.90
N LEU A 98 -6.72 2.35 -22.59
CA LEU A 98 -6.44 1.17 -21.81
C LEU A 98 -7.54 0.13 -21.91
N PRO A 99 -7.20 -1.14 -22.16
CA PRO A 99 -8.15 -2.25 -22.04
C PRO A 99 -8.43 -2.59 -20.58
N GLY A 100 -9.62 -3.18 -20.29
CA GLY A 100 -9.98 -3.66 -18.95
C GLY A 100 -8.94 -4.56 -18.28
N PRO A 101 -9.08 -4.77 -16.97
CA PRO A 101 -10.25 -4.59 -16.09
C PRO A 101 -10.57 -3.13 -15.75
N PHE A 102 -9.78 -2.21 -16.27
CA PHE A 102 -9.99 -0.76 -16.18
C PHE A 102 -10.66 -0.20 -17.42
N ALA A 103 -11.35 -1.05 -18.18
CA ALA A 103 -12.09 -0.64 -19.35
C ALA A 103 -13.27 0.22 -18.93
N GLY A 104 -13.01 1.35 -18.36
CA GLY A 104 -14.07 2.26 -18.00
C GLY A 104 -13.52 3.50 -17.33
N GLN A 105 -14.22 4.58 -17.51
CA GLN A 105 -13.95 5.81 -16.80
C GLN A 105 -14.74 5.88 -15.50
N SER A 106 -15.63 4.90 -15.25
CA SER A 106 -16.24 4.64 -13.96
C SER A 106 -15.38 3.63 -13.21
N ILE A 107 -14.40 4.11 -12.48
CA ILE A 107 -13.43 3.31 -11.75
C ILE A 107 -13.83 3.10 -10.29
N ASN A 108 -13.25 2.09 -9.67
CA ASN A 108 -13.30 1.82 -8.25
C ASN A 108 -11.86 1.71 -7.70
N CYS A 109 -11.71 1.45 -6.41
CA CYS A 109 -10.38 1.33 -5.80
C CYS A 109 -9.58 0.17 -6.40
N ARG A 110 -10.23 -0.98 -6.68
CA ARG A 110 -9.60 -2.14 -7.32
C ARG A 110 -9.06 -1.83 -8.73
N SER A 111 -9.53 -0.77 -9.36
CA SER A 111 -9.00 -0.34 -10.65
C SER A 111 -7.53 0.04 -10.61
N CYS A 112 -7.01 0.46 -9.45
CA CYS A 112 -5.61 0.81 -9.25
C CYS A 112 -4.92 -0.10 -8.23
N HIS A 113 -5.68 -0.76 -7.35
CA HIS A 113 -5.17 -1.59 -6.25
C HIS A 113 -5.76 -2.99 -6.34
N PHE A 114 -4.97 -3.96 -6.78
CA PHE A 114 -5.36 -5.35 -6.64
C PHE A 114 -5.16 -5.81 -5.21
N VAL A 115 -6.18 -6.37 -4.62
CA VAL A 115 -6.18 -6.83 -3.22
C VAL A 115 -6.44 -8.32 -3.09
N THR A 116 -7.00 -8.93 -4.14
CA THR A 116 -7.25 -10.37 -4.22
C THR A 116 -6.39 -11.00 -5.29
N GLU A 117 -6.00 -12.23 -5.08
CA GLU A 117 -5.41 -13.07 -6.12
C GLU A 117 -6.41 -13.18 -7.27
N PHE A 118 -6.10 -12.50 -8.34
CA PHE A 118 -6.98 -12.43 -9.49
C PHE A 118 -6.36 -13.16 -10.67
N GLN A 119 -7.05 -14.14 -11.18
CA GLN A 119 -6.67 -14.75 -12.45
C GLN A 119 -6.93 -13.76 -13.57
N GLY A 120 -5.87 -13.21 -14.11
CA GLY A 120 -5.95 -12.25 -15.20
C GLY A 120 -6.79 -12.77 -16.35
N VAL A 121 -7.54 -11.89 -16.97
CA VAL A 121 -8.50 -12.16 -18.05
C VAL A 121 -7.88 -12.89 -19.26
N THR A 122 -6.59 -13.02 -19.35
CA THR A 122 -5.88 -13.64 -20.48
C THR A 122 -4.71 -14.52 -20.07
N GLY A 123 -4.72 -15.10 -18.88
CA GLY A 123 -3.63 -15.94 -18.39
C GLY A 123 -2.37 -15.17 -17.99
N ALA A 124 -2.52 -13.90 -17.71
CA ALA A 124 -1.44 -13.01 -17.32
C ALA A 124 -1.24 -13.00 -15.81
N GLY A 125 -1.21 -14.12 -15.14
CA GLY A 125 -0.87 -14.21 -13.73
C GLY A 125 -1.81 -13.50 -12.77
N ASN A 126 -1.67 -13.80 -11.52
CA ASN A 126 -2.41 -13.18 -10.43
C ASN A 126 -1.65 -11.97 -9.90
N ARG A 127 -2.36 -10.98 -9.40
CA ARG A 127 -1.78 -9.81 -8.78
C ARG A 127 -2.49 -9.52 -7.48
N THR A 128 -1.74 -9.31 -6.43
CA THR A 128 -2.27 -9.06 -5.11
C THR A 128 -2.17 -7.60 -4.68
N TYR A 129 -1.19 -6.84 -5.16
CA TYR A 129 -0.89 -5.57 -4.53
C TYR A 129 -0.92 -4.36 -5.38
N SER A 130 -0.52 -4.48 -6.62
CA SER A 130 -0.23 -3.29 -7.33
C SER A 130 -1.02 -3.15 -8.59
N ASP A 131 -0.87 -2.03 -9.15
CA ASP A 131 -1.46 -1.63 -10.40
C ASP A 131 -0.80 -2.28 -11.61
N PHE A 132 -1.30 -1.94 -12.76
CA PHE A 132 -0.92 -2.52 -14.04
C PHE A 132 0.05 -1.67 -14.81
N THR A 133 0.36 -0.49 -14.32
CA THR A 133 1.08 0.50 -15.08
C THR A 133 2.08 1.21 -14.22
N THR A 134 3.09 1.78 -14.85
CA THR A 134 4.10 2.61 -14.19
C THR A 134 3.48 3.74 -13.36
N ARG A 135 2.38 4.31 -13.89
CA ARG A 135 1.51 5.24 -13.16
C ARG A 135 0.08 4.86 -13.44
N SER A 136 -0.73 4.71 -12.41
CA SER A 136 -2.12 4.28 -12.56
C SER A 136 -2.89 5.27 -13.41
N MET A 137 -3.64 4.76 -14.36
CA MET A 137 -4.49 5.59 -15.20
C MET A 137 -5.70 6.07 -14.42
N ILE A 138 -6.09 7.30 -14.67
CA ILE A 138 -7.29 7.91 -14.10
C ILE A 138 -8.13 8.55 -15.21
N PRO A 139 -9.43 8.70 -15.02
CA PRO A 139 -10.27 9.48 -15.93
C PRO A 139 -9.72 10.89 -16.09
N LEU A 140 -9.87 11.46 -17.28
CA LEU A 140 -9.46 12.83 -17.55
C LEU A 140 -10.27 13.78 -16.67
N ALA A 141 -9.62 14.34 -15.65
CA ALA A 141 -10.21 15.34 -14.79
C ALA A 141 -10.04 16.75 -15.38
N MET A 142 -10.71 17.73 -14.79
CA MET A 142 -10.65 19.13 -15.25
C MET A 142 -9.24 19.74 -15.19
N ASN A 143 -8.33 19.14 -14.43
CA ASN A 143 -6.92 19.54 -14.36
C ASN A 143 -6.05 18.94 -15.48
N ASN A 144 -6.65 18.20 -16.41
CA ASN A 144 -6.00 17.50 -17.53
C ASN A 144 -4.96 16.41 -17.13
N PHE A 145 -5.04 15.89 -15.93
CA PHE A 145 -4.28 14.70 -15.58
C PHE A 145 -5.02 13.45 -16.08
N THR A 146 -4.30 12.56 -16.73
CA THR A 146 -4.80 11.26 -17.22
C THR A 146 -4.17 10.08 -16.51
N GLU A 147 -3.21 10.35 -15.65
CA GLU A 147 -2.53 9.35 -14.82
C GLU A 147 -2.14 9.96 -13.48
N THR A 148 -1.93 9.12 -12.47
CA THR A 148 -1.38 9.56 -11.20
C THR A 148 0.08 9.96 -11.36
N PRO A 149 0.59 10.94 -10.60
CA PRO A 149 2.01 11.32 -10.67
C PRO A 149 2.94 10.22 -10.14
N ARG A 150 2.41 9.25 -9.42
CA ARG A 150 3.14 8.15 -8.78
C ARG A 150 2.47 6.82 -9.05
N ASN A 151 3.22 5.76 -8.82
CA ASN A 151 2.72 4.39 -8.80
C ASN A 151 1.67 4.21 -7.71
N SER A 152 0.77 3.25 -7.86
CA SER A 152 -0.14 2.85 -6.78
C SER A 152 0.63 2.10 -5.69
N MET A 153 0.22 2.30 -4.45
CA MET A 153 0.79 1.55 -3.33
C MET A 153 0.04 0.23 -3.16
N HIS A 154 0.75 -0.77 -2.63
CA HIS A 154 0.12 -2.01 -2.19
C HIS A 154 -0.97 -1.74 -1.14
N MET A 155 -2.01 -2.56 -1.13
CA MET A 155 -3.09 -2.49 -0.15
C MET A 155 -2.88 -3.51 0.96
N VAL A 156 -2.56 -4.77 0.61
CA VAL A 156 -2.29 -5.82 1.59
C VAL A 156 -1.09 -5.44 2.45
N GLY A 157 -1.24 -5.52 3.75
CA GLY A 157 -0.22 -5.10 4.72
C GLY A 157 0.01 -3.58 4.83
N SER A 158 -0.72 -2.75 4.08
CA SER A 158 -0.50 -1.29 4.09
C SER A 158 -0.79 -0.64 5.44
N LEU A 159 -1.65 -1.26 6.23
CA LEU A 159 -2.06 -0.83 7.57
C LEU A 159 -1.60 -1.77 8.67
N GLU A 160 -0.58 -2.60 8.40
CA GLU A 160 0.02 -3.45 9.43
C GLU A 160 0.36 -2.67 10.69
N PRO A 161 0.02 -3.20 11.87
CA PRO A 161 0.35 -2.56 13.14
C PRO A 161 1.85 -2.34 13.28
N HIS A 162 2.25 -1.12 13.59
CA HIS A 162 3.64 -0.76 13.82
C HIS A 162 3.80 0.32 14.89
N GLN A 163 5.01 0.47 15.42
CA GLN A 163 5.32 1.56 16.33
C GLN A 163 5.52 2.87 15.54
N GLY A 164 4.99 3.96 16.07
CA GLY A 164 5.13 5.28 15.47
C GLY A 164 3.88 5.75 14.71
N PRO A 165 3.96 6.91 14.06
CA PRO A 165 2.83 7.48 13.36
C PRO A 165 2.53 6.75 12.05
N VAL A 166 1.25 6.69 11.70
CA VAL A 166 0.81 6.19 10.39
C VAL A 166 0.99 7.30 9.36
N PHE A 167 1.60 6.96 8.24
CA PHE A 167 1.72 7.80 7.05
C PHE A 167 1.22 7.05 5.84
N LEU A 168 0.30 7.63 5.11
CA LEU A 168 -0.29 7.06 3.90
C LEU A 168 0.08 7.92 2.70
N HIS A 169 0.09 7.32 1.52
CA HIS A 169 0.79 7.74 0.32
C HIS A 169 2.32 7.77 0.51
N PHE A 170 3.04 7.86 -0.61
CA PHE A 170 4.52 7.88 -0.60
C PHE A 170 5.12 9.13 0.06
N ASP A 171 4.35 10.18 0.25
CA ASP A 171 4.78 11.46 0.82
C ASP A 171 4.14 11.79 2.19
N GLY A 172 3.34 10.86 2.74
CA GLY A 172 2.71 11.05 4.04
C GLY A 172 1.57 12.07 4.05
N GLU A 173 0.89 12.24 2.93
CA GLU A 173 -0.21 13.21 2.76
C GLU A 173 -1.35 12.98 3.76
N PHE A 174 -1.61 11.72 4.14
CA PHE A 174 -2.68 11.35 5.06
C PHE A 174 -2.13 10.67 6.32
N ALA A 175 -2.74 11.04 7.46
CA ALA A 175 -2.41 10.47 8.77
C ALA A 175 -3.41 9.39 9.23
N THR A 176 -4.52 9.23 8.55
CA THR A 176 -5.53 8.21 8.84
C THR A 176 -6.07 7.57 7.56
N PRO A 177 -6.42 6.27 7.60
CA PRO A 177 -7.03 5.59 6.45
C PRO A 177 -8.35 6.25 6.01
N ALA A 178 -9.18 6.67 6.96
CA ALA A 178 -10.44 7.32 6.64
C ALA A 178 -10.24 8.66 5.89
N ASP A 179 -9.23 9.46 6.24
CA ASP A 179 -8.95 10.69 5.52
C ASP A 179 -8.40 10.42 4.12
N LEU A 180 -7.57 9.38 3.97
CA LEU A 180 -7.12 8.92 2.66
C LEU A 180 -8.31 8.52 1.78
N VAL A 181 -9.24 7.70 2.30
CA VAL A 181 -10.42 7.26 1.54
C VAL A 181 -11.29 8.46 1.14
N LYS A 182 -11.54 9.40 2.07
CA LYS A 182 -12.29 10.63 1.74
C LYS A 182 -11.62 11.43 0.63
N GLY A 183 -10.32 11.65 0.74
CA GLY A 183 -9.54 12.37 -0.28
C GLY A 183 -9.54 11.67 -1.64
N THR A 184 -9.48 10.34 -1.65
CA THR A 184 -9.51 9.52 -2.87
C THR A 184 -10.87 9.58 -3.55
N LEU A 185 -11.97 9.32 -2.82
CA LEU A 185 -13.33 9.30 -3.35
C LEU A 185 -13.79 10.67 -3.89
N THR A 186 -13.28 11.75 -3.31
CA THR A 186 -13.66 13.12 -3.72
C THR A 186 -12.62 13.81 -4.59
N GLY A 187 -11.57 13.09 -4.98
CA GLY A 187 -10.42 13.65 -5.69
C GLY A 187 -10.20 13.10 -7.09
N ARG A 188 -9.04 13.44 -7.61
CA ARG A 188 -8.57 13.14 -8.97
C ARG A 188 -8.71 11.67 -9.35
N ASN A 189 -8.41 10.75 -8.43
CA ASN A 189 -8.41 9.32 -8.71
C ASN A 189 -9.82 8.80 -9.11
N PHE A 190 -10.86 9.48 -8.68
CA PHE A 190 -12.24 9.22 -9.10
C PHE A 190 -12.76 10.21 -10.16
N GLY A 191 -11.85 10.95 -10.80
CA GLY A 191 -12.15 11.90 -11.88
C GLY A 191 -12.64 13.27 -11.42
N TRP A 192 -12.69 13.54 -10.11
CA TRP A 192 -13.13 14.81 -9.58
C TRP A 192 -12.00 15.84 -9.57
N GLY A 193 -12.24 17.02 -10.14
CA GLY A 193 -11.30 18.14 -10.03
C GLY A 193 -11.33 18.76 -8.64
N PRO A 194 -10.28 19.51 -8.23
CA PRO A 194 -10.20 20.09 -6.89
C PRO A 194 -11.37 21.03 -6.56
N ALA A 195 -11.96 21.69 -7.55
CA ALA A 195 -13.15 22.54 -7.38
C ALA A 195 -14.48 21.76 -7.28
N GLN A 196 -14.46 20.44 -7.52
CA GLN A 196 -15.65 19.60 -7.60
C GLN A 196 -15.93 18.79 -6.32
N TYR A 197 -15.29 19.14 -5.22
CA TYR A 197 -15.48 18.41 -3.94
C TYR A 197 -16.96 18.26 -3.56
N GLN A 198 -17.75 19.33 -3.71
CA GLN A 198 -19.17 19.30 -3.37
C GLN A 198 -19.97 18.41 -4.33
N ASP A 199 -19.61 18.35 -5.61
CA ASP A 199 -20.25 17.48 -6.60
C ASP A 199 -19.96 16.01 -6.29
N ALA A 200 -18.72 15.69 -5.94
CA ALA A 200 -18.31 14.37 -5.49
C ALA A 200 -19.11 13.92 -4.24
N LEU A 201 -19.19 14.80 -3.26
CA LEU A 201 -19.93 14.55 -2.02
C LEU A 201 -21.44 14.33 -2.30
N ASN A 202 -22.01 15.10 -3.21
CA ASN A 202 -23.40 14.94 -3.64
C ASN A 202 -23.61 13.60 -4.36
N GLN A 203 -22.69 13.19 -5.22
CA GLN A 203 -22.76 11.91 -5.92
C GLN A 203 -22.70 10.72 -4.96
N ILE A 204 -21.72 10.73 -4.04
CA ILE A 204 -21.61 9.69 -3.01
C ILE A 204 -22.91 9.60 -2.21
N THR A 205 -23.42 10.74 -1.75
CA THR A 205 -24.68 10.80 -1.01
C THR A 205 -25.84 10.27 -1.81
N LEU A 206 -25.92 10.58 -3.10
CA LEU A 206 -26.96 10.12 -3.99
C LEU A 206 -26.94 8.60 -4.14
N VAL A 207 -25.76 8.02 -4.38
CA VAL A 207 -25.58 6.56 -4.50
C VAL A 207 -26.03 5.88 -3.20
N ILE A 208 -25.51 6.30 -2.07
CA ILE A 208 -25.82 5.69 -0.76
C ILE A 208 -27.34 5.76 -0.45
N ARG A 209 -28.00 6.85 -0.81
CA ARG A 209 -29.45 7.03 -0.56
C ARG A 209 -30.35 6.29 -1.54
N ARG A 210 -29.90 6.08 -2.77
CA ARG A 210 -30.74 5.56 -3.87
C ARG A 210 -30.42 4.12 -4.28
N ASP A 211 -29.33 3.60 -3.78
CA ASP A 211 -29.00 2.19 -3.92
C ASP A 211 -30.15 1.31 -3.44
N ASP A 212 -30.61 0.38 -4.27
CA ASP A 212 -31.71 -0.54 -3.97
C ASP A 212 -31.25 -1.98 -3.71
N GLY A 213 -29.93 -2.25 -3.81
CA GLY A 213 -29.34 -3.57 -3.59
C GLY A 213 -29.60 -4.55 -4.72
N SER A 214 -30.03 -4.09 -5.89
CA SER A 214 -30.36 -4.98 -7.02
C SER A 214 -29.17 -5.37 -7.87
N ASP A 215 -28.04 -4.68 -7.75
CA ASP A 215 -26.81 -4.96 -8.50
C ASP A 215 -26.15 -6.26 -8.04
N GLU A 216 -25.34 -6.86 -8.94
CA GLU A 216 -24.65 -8.13 -8.69
C GLU A 216 -23.70 -8.03 -7.48
N LEU A 217 -23.00 -6.92 -7.33
CA LEU A 217 -22.08 -6.67 -6.21
C LEU A 217 -22.82 -6.67 -4.88
N ALA A 218 -24.02 -6.05 -4.81
CA ALA A 218 -24.86 -6.09 -3.61
C ALA A 218 -25.33 -7.50 -3.29
N GLN A 219 -25.73 -8.28 -4.33
CA GLN A 219 -26.16 -9.66 -4.14
C GLN A 219 -25.03 -10.53 -3.58
N ASP A 220 -23.82 -10.32 -4.06
CA ASP A 220 -22.66 -11.12 -3.75
C ASP A 220 -22.07 -10.78 -2.36
N ARG A 221 -21.92 -9.50 -2.04
CA ARG A 221 -21.25 -9.04 -0.84
C ARG A 221 -22.17 -8.71 0.35
N THR A 222 -23.41 -8.32 0.09
CA THR A 222 -24.32 -7.84 1.14
C THR A 222 -25.74 -8.41 1.05
N ASN A 223 -25.88 -9.61 0.50
CA ASN A 223 -27.16 -10.34 0.43
C ASN A 223 -28.29 -9.53 -0.24
N GLY A 224 -27.97 -8.65 -1.19
CA GLY A 224 -28.94 -7.78 -1.86
C GLY A 224 -29.52 -6.68 -0.97
N LEU A 225 -28.88 -6.35 0.12
CA LEU A 225 -29.29 -5.23 0.98
C LEU A 225 -28.76 -3.91 0.42
N SER A 226 -29.59 -2.89 0.39
CA SER A 226 -29.17 -1.54 0.02
C SER A 226 -28.32 -0.89 1.10
N TYR A 227 -27.46 0.07 0.71
CA TYR A 227 -26.67 0.83 1.69
C TYR A 227 -27.52 1.53 2.74
N SER A 228 -28.71 2.02 2.37
CA SER A 228 -29.62 2.66 3.33
C SER A 228 -30.11 1.68 4.41
N VAL A 229 -30.33 0.43 4.06
CA VAL A 229 -30.70 -0.63 5.00
C VAL A 229 -29.52 -1.00 5.89
N LEU A 230 -28.35 -1.22 5.29
CA LEU A 230 -27.13 -1.59 6.01
C LEU A 230 -26.74 -0.52 7.03
N PHE A 231 -26.70 0.74 6.63
CA PHE A 231 -26.31 1.86 7.51
C PHE A 231 -27.34 2.19 8.59
N ALA A 232 -28.62 1.90 8.36
CA ALA A 232 -29.63 2.01 9.42
C ALA A 232 -29.49 0.88 10.47
N GLY A 233 -29.02 -0.29 10.07
CA GLY A 233 -28.70 -1.40 10.96
C GLY A 233 -29.88 -1.98 11.72
N THR A 234 -31.14 -1.81 11.24
CA THR A 234 -32.36 -2.18 11.97
C THR A 234 -33.22 -3.21 11.23
N ASP A 235 -32.89 -3.55 9.99
CA ASP A 235 -33.63 -4.52 9.18
C ASP A 235 -33.35 -5.96 9.68
N LYS A 236 -34.38 -6.78 9.72
CA LYS A 236 -34.28 -8.18 10.19
C LYS A 236 -33.51 -9.10 9.23
N ARG A 237 -33.27 -8.67 7.99
CA ARG A 237 -32.49 -9.41 6.99
C ARG A 237 -30.97 -9.23 7.20
N ILE A 238 -30.57 -8.27 8.03
CA ILE A 238 -29.17 -8.03 8.34
C ILE A 238 -28.67 -9.19 9.20
N THR A 239 -27.71 -9.92 8.69
CA THR A 239 -27.00 -10.99 9.38
C THR A 239 -25.95 -10.38 10.35
N PRO A 240 -25.43 -11.13 11.34
CA PRO A 240 -24.45 -10.60 12.28
C PRO A 240 -23.21 -9.99 11.60
N ASP A 241 -22.72 -10.62 10.53
CA ASP A 241 -21.61 -10.20 9.68
C ASP A 241 -21.86 -8.93 8.85
N LEU A 242 -23.11 -8.45 8.79
CA LEU A 242 -23.50 -7.20 8.14
C LEU A 242 -24.08 -6.17 9.13
N SER A 243 -24.01 -6.44 10.42
CA SER A 243 -24.63 -5.61 11.47
C SER A 243 -23.61 -4.63 12.07
N ILE A 244 -23.48 -3.45 11.48
CA ILE A 244 -22.57 -2.42 11.99
C ILE A 244 -22.89 -2.03 13.45
N PRO A 245 -21.88 -1.59 14.23
CA PRO A 245 -22.05 -1.16 15.61
C PRO A 245 -23.14 -0.10 15.77
N ALA A 246 -23.91 -0.18 16.83
CA ALA A 246 -25.02 0.75 17.06
C ALA A 246 -24.59 2.24 17.09
N ALA A 247 -23.35 2.51 17.48
CA ALA A 247 -22.78 3.86 17.53
C ALA A 247 -22.53 4.45 16.13
N ASP A 248 -22.40 3.60 15.10
CA ASP A 248 -22.08 4.00 13.73
C ASP A 248 -23.33 4.06 12.83
N ARG A 249 -24.48 3.59 13.34
CA ARG A 249 -25.73 3.56 12.57
C ARG A 249 -26.24 4.96 12.28
N ILE A 250 -26.61 5.21 11.03
CA ILE A 250 -27.21 6.46 10.59
C ILE A 250 -28.45 6.20 9.74
N ASP A 251 -29.44 7.10 9.83
CA ASP A 251 -30.47 7.20 8.79
C ASP A 251 -29.95 8.09 7.67
N VAL A 252 -29.60 7.49 6.54
CA VAL A 252 -29.02 8.19 5.40
C VAL A 252 -29.92 9.28 4.81
N ASN A 253 -31.24 9.21 5.07
CA ASN A 253 -32.18 10.22 4.58
C ASN A 253 -32.11 11.52 5.37
N THR A 254 -31.72 11.46 6.63
CA THR A 254 -31.62 12.60 7.54
C THR A 254 -30.17 13.00 7.84
N ALA A 255 -29.21 12.09 7.68
CA ALA A 255 -27.79 12.36 7.86
C ALA A 255 -27.28 13.39 6.85
N THR A 256 -26.32 14.19 7.26
CA THR A 256 -25.64 15.14 6.35
C THR A 256 -24.75 14.37 5.35
N PRO A 257 -24.44 14.96 4.17
CA PRO A 257 -23.49 14.34 3.24
C PRO A 257 -22.11 14.03 3.87
N ALA A 258 -21.64 14.88 4.77
CA ALA A 258 -20.38 14.63 5.49
C ALA A 258 -20.45 13.39 6.39
N GLN A 259 -21.54 13.21 7.15
CA GLN A 259 -21.72 12.03 7.98
C GLN A 259 -21.82 10.73 7.15
N ILE A 260 -22.42 10.82 5.96
CA ILE A 260 -22.46 9.67 5.03
C ILE A 260 -21.04 9.36 4.54
N LEU A 261 -20.28 10.36 4.10
CA LEU A 261 -18.90 10.16 3.66
C LEU A 261 -18.01 9.63 4.79
N ASP A 262 -18.20 10.09 6.03
CA ASP A 262 -17.44 9.60 7.19
C ASP A 262 -17.69 8.10 7.43
N LEU A 263 -18.94 7.64 7.33
CA LEU A 263 -19.26 6.22 7.50
C LEU A 263 -18.76 5.38 6.32
N VAL A 264 -18.91 5.84 5.09
CA VAL A 264 -18.34 5.19 3.89
C VAL A 264 -16.83 5.02 4.06
N ALA A 265 -16.15 6.09 4.46
CA ALA A 265 -14.70 6.06 4.65
C ALA A 265 -14.28 5.13 5.80
N LYS A 266 -15.08 5.08 6.87
CA LYS A 266 -14.83 4.16 7.99
C LYS A 266 -14.92 2.70 7.54
N CYS A 267 -15.97 2.32 6.81
CA CYS A 267 -16.14 0.95 6.33
C CYS A 267 -15.03 0.54 5.36
N ILE A 268 -14.67 1.38 4.39
CA ILE A 268 -13.56 1.08 3.48
C ILE A 268 -12.23 0.99 4.26
N ALA A 269 -12.00 1.86 5.23
CA ALA A 269 -10.79 1.82 6.05
C ALA A 269 -10.70 0.54 6.90
N GLN A 270 -11.83 0.00 7.37
CA GLN A 270 -11.88 -1.29 8.06
C GLN A 270 -11.49 -2.42 7.11
N TYR A 271 -12.11 -2.50 5.95
CA TYR A 271 -11.72 -3.46 4.92
C TYR A 271 -10.22 -3.40 4.59
N MET A 272 -9.67 -2.20 4.40
CA MET A 272 -8.23 -2.04 4.19
C MET A 272 -7.38 -2.54 5.38
N SER A 273 -7.88 -2.44 6.60
CA SER A 273 -7.17 -2.89 7.81
C SER A 273 -7.14 -4.41 7.94
N ASP A 274 -8.09 -5.09 7.32
CA ASP A 274 -8.21 -6.55 7.37
C ASP A 274 -7.45 -7.23 6.21
N LEU A 275 -6.94 -6.44 5.25
CA LEU A 275 -6.05 -6.91 4.19
C LEU A 275 -4.62 -7.11 4.75
N LEU A 276 -4.41 -8.23 5.42
CA LEU A 276 -3.16 -8.56 6.09
C LEU A 276 -2.48 -9.76 5.42
N PHE A 277 -1.15 -9.84 5.60
CA PHE A 277 -0.40 -11.06 5.29
C PHE A 277 -0.79 -12.18 6.25
N GLN A 278 -0.60 -13.43 5.81
CA GLN A 278 -0.91 -14.60 6.64
C GLN A 278 -0.14 -14.58 7.96
N GLN A 279 -0.89 -14.58 9.04
CA GLN A 279 -0.37 -14.57 10.41
C GLN A 279 -0.96 -15.71 11.22
N ASP A 280 -0.23 -16.15 12.23
CA ASP A 280 -0.76 -17.08 13.21
C ASP A 280 -1.52 -16.33 14.35
N GLU A 281 -2.08 -17.09 15.28
CA GLU A 281 -2.83 -16.59 16.45
C GLU A 281 -2.03 -15.62 17.36
N PHE A 282 -0.72 -15.46 17.12
CA PHE A 282 0.16 -14.55 17.85
C PHE A 282 0.60 -13.36 17.02
N GLY A 283 0.00 -13.15 15.83
CA GLY A 283 0.38 -12.08 14.90
C GLY A 283 1.76 -12.28 14.26
N ARG A 284 2.24 -13.52 14.13
CA ARG A 284 3.52 -13.83 13.51
C ARG A 284 3.30 -14.27 12.07
N TYR A 285 4.04 -13.72 11.15
CA TYR A 285 3.97 -14.09 9.75
C TYR A 285 4.30 -15.57 9.51
N VAL A 286 3.56 -16.22 8.65
CA VAL A 286 3.63 -17.66 8.44
C VAL A 286 3.59 -18.10 6.97
N GLY A 287 3.27 -17.20 6.04
CA GLY A 287 2.90 -17.51 4.67
C GLY A 287 4.10 -17.68 3.73
N SER A 288 5.17 -16.93 3.91
CA SER A 288 6.27 -16.94 2.96
C SER A 288 7.32 -18.05 3.23
N PRO A 289 8.11 -18.47 2.21
CA PRO A 289 9.25 -19.36 2.42
C PRO A 289 10.24 -18.85 3.47
N TYR A 290 10.46 -17.54 3.56
CA TYR A 290 11.27 -16.91 4.61
C TYR A 290 10.70 -17.17 6.00
N ASP A 291 9.40 -17.00 6.20
CA ASP A 291 8.76 -17.22 7.50
C ASP A 291 8.85 -18.69 7.93
N VAL A 292 8.65 -19.60 6.98
CA VAL A 292 8.82 -21.05 7.20
C VAL A 292 10.28 -21.37 7.57
N PHE A 293 11.26 -20.76 6.88
CA PHE A 293 12.68 -20.94 7.21
C PHE A 293 13.03 -20.49 8.62
N LEU A 294 12.56 -19.32 9.06
CA LEU A 294 12.80 -18.85 10.42
C LEU A 294 12.25 -19.82 11.47
N ARG A 295 11.03 -20.29 11.29
CA ARG A 295 10.37 -21.22 12.23
C ARG A 295 11.04 -22.58 12.28
N THR A 296 11.34 -23.14 11.11
CA THR A 296 12.00 -24.47 10.99
C THR A 296 13.37 -24.50 11.65
N ASN A 297 14.08 -23.38 11.62
CA ASN A 297 15.41 -23.25 12.24
C ASN A 297 15.39 -22.64 13.65
N HIS A 298 14.20 -22.45 14.26
CA HIS A 298 14.03 -21.84 15.58
C HIS A 298 14.69 -20.46 15.72
N LEU A 299 14.71 -19.70 14.62
CA LEU A 299 15.21 -18.33 14.57
C LEU A 299 14.15 -17.35 15.13
N PRO A 300 14.57 -16.16 15.57
CA PRO A 300 13.63 -15.10 15.95
C PRO A 300 12.66 -14.76 14.82
N VAL A 301 11.34 -14.80 15.07
CA VAL A 301 10.30 -14.51 14.07
C VAL A 301 9.65 -13.14 14.26
N GLN A 302 9.82 -12.55 15.45
CA GLN A 302 9.27 -11.22 15.80
C GLN A 302 10.11 -10.55 16.88
N PRO A 303 9.99 -9.23 17.10
CA PRO A 303 10.60 -8.52 18.22
C PRO A 303 10.11 -9.05 19.57
N ASN A 304 10.96 -9.05 20.58
CA ASN A 304 10.56 -9.26 21.96
C ASN A 304 9.84 -8.03 22.51
N ALA A 305 9.09 -8.17 23.60
CA ALA A 305 8.45 -7.05 24.27
C ALA A 305 9.46 -5.94 24.61
N GLY A 306 9.23 -4.74 24.10
CA GLY A 306 10.12 -3.58 24.29
C GLY A 306 11.39 -3.57 23.42
N GLU A 307 11.59 -4.55 22.56
CA GLU A 307 12.68 -4.56 21.59
C GLU A 307 12.31 -3.69 20.37
N SER A 308 13.21 -2.80 19.98
CA SER A 308 13.01 -2.05 18.74
C SER A 308 13.25 -2.96 17.51
N ALA A 309 12.68 -2.59 16.37
CA ALA A 309 12.90 -3.32 15.12
C ALA A 309 14.40 -3.41 14.75
N ALA A 310 15.16 -2.36 14.96
CA ALA A 310 16.62 -2.38 14.75
C ALA A 310 17.35 -3.37 15.67
N GLN A 311 16.94 -3.46 16.95
CA GLN A 311 17.49 -4.45 17.89
C GLN A 311 17.11 -5.87 17.48
N TYR A 312 15.86 -6.08 17.05
CA TYR A 312 15.41 -7.36 16.54
C TYR A 312 16.22 -7.79 15.31
N ASN A 313 16.44 -6.91 14.33
CA ASN A 313 17.24 -7.22 13.14
C ASN A 313 18.69 -7.62 13.51
N LEU A 314 19.29 -6.94 14.48
CA LEU A 314 20.62 -7.30 14.96
C LEU A 314 20.63 -8.68 15.62
N ARG A 315 19.65 -8.98 16.47
CA ARG A 315 19.49 -10.29 17.13
C ARG A 315 19.25 -11.39 16.10
N LEU A 316 18.42 -11.13 15.09
CA LEU A 316 18.17 -12.06 13.99
C LEU A 316 19.46 -12.35 13.22
N LEU A 317 20.23 -11.32 12.84
CA LEU A 317 21.51 -11.49 12.16
C LEU A 317 22.51 -12.31 12.99
N GLN A 318 22.59 -12.07 14.31
CA GLN A 318 23.43 -12.86 15.20
C GLN A 318 23.02 -14.33 15.23
N ALA A 319 21.73 -14.62 15.32
CA ALA A 319 21.20 -15.98 15.32
C ALA A 319 21.47 -16.68 13.96
N ILE A 320 21.28 -15.99 12.85
CA ILE A 320 21.58 -16.46 11.49
C ILE A 320 23.07 -16.80 11.34
N ASN A 321 23.95 -15.95 11.85
CA ASN A 321 25.40 -16.18 11.77
C ASN A 321 25.87 -17.35 12.67
N ALA A 322 25.14 -17.62 13.75
CA ALA A 322 25.41 -18.76 14.64
C ALA A 322 24.84 -20.09 14.14
N LEU A 323 24.01 -20.08 13.08
CA LEU A 323 23.35 -21.27 12.55
C LEU A 323 24.35 -22.16 11.82
N GLY A 324 24.67 -23.31 12.41
CA GLY A 324 25.71 -24.22 11.90
C GLY A 324 25.24 -25.13 10.76
N SER A 325 23.98 -25.56 10.78
CA SER A 325 23.39 -26.51 9.82
C SER A 325 21.96 -26.10 9.50
N PRO A 326 21.74 -25.19 8.54
CA PRO A 326 20.41 -24.75 8.18
C PRO A 326 19.52 -25.88 7.64
N HIS A 327 18.28 -25.91 8.08
CA HIS A 327 17.22 -26.69 7.45
C HIS A 327 16.56 -25.83 6.38
N TRP A 328 16.72 -26.24 5.13
CA TRP A 328 16.21 -25.52 3.98
C TRP A 328 14.71 -25.76 3.77
N VAL A 329 14.03 -24.79 3.22
CA VAL A 329 12.63 -24.90 2.77
C VAL A 329 12.63 -25.27 1.29
N ASP A 330 11.84 -26.29 0.95
CA ASP A 330 11.61 -26.73 -0.42
C ASP A 330 10.12 -27.01 -0.66
N GLY A 331 9.76 -27.36 -1.88
CA GLY A 331 8.37 -27.61 -2.27
C GLY A 331 7.64 -28.71 -1.50
N THR A 332 8.31 -29.43 -0.58
CA THR A 332 7.66 -30.40 0.33
C THR A 332 7.10 -29.75 1.59
N MET A 333 7.53 -28.52 1.91
CA MET A 333 7.11 -27.75 3.09
C MET A 333 6.00 -26.74 2.80
N GLY A 334 5.71 -26.47 1.54
CA GLY A 334 4.68 -25.57 1.07
C GLY A 334 4.67 -25.49 -0.44
N ALA A 335 3.65 -24.85 -0.99
CA ALA A 335 3.53 -24.58 -2.42
C ALA A 335 2.72 -23.32 -2.60
N PHE A 336 3.07 -22.51 -3.59
CA PHE A 336 2.21 -21.42 -4.03
C PHE A 336 1.06 -21.96 -4.87
N GLN A 337 -0.12 -21.42 -4.64
CA GLN A 337 -1.31 -21.70 -5.47
C GLN A 337 -1.37 -20.75 -6.67
N TYR A 338 -0.91 -19.52 -6.49
CA TYR A 338 -1.09 -18.44 -7.43
C TYR A 338 0.22 -17.94 -8.05
N HIS A 339 1.35 -18.09 -7.37
CA HIS A 339 2.66 -17.65 -7.84
C HIS A 339 3.38 -18.71 -8.67
N SER A 340 4.22 -18.27 -9.59
CA SER A 340 4.96 -19.14 -10.50
C SER A 340 6.36 -19.50 -9.99
N ASN A 341 6.92 -18.71 -9.04
CA ASN A 341 8.21 -19.00 -8.44
C ASN A 341 8.14 -20.20 -7.49
N PRO A 342 9.24 -20.90 -7.25
CA PRO A 342 9.25 -22.03 -6.33
C PRO A 342 9.08 -21.56 -4.88
N PHE A 343 8.27 -22.30 -4.10
CA PHE A 343 8.18 -22.11 -2.65
C PHE A 343 9.45 -22.67 -2.00
N GLN A 344 10.49 -21.84 -1.89
CA GLN A 344 11.80 -22.28 -1.40
C GLN A 344 12.53 -21.20 -0.60
N PHE A 345 13.37 -21.66 0.34
CA PHE A 345 14.40 -20.86 0.98
C PHE A 345 15.65 -21.72 1.16
N GLY A 346 16.62 -21.52 0.29
CA GLY A 346 17.86 -22.29 0.22
C GLY A 346 19.12 -21.46 0.49
N PRO A 347 20.30 -21.98 0.09
CA PRO A 347 21.57 -21.29 0.30
C PRO A 347 21.66 -19.91 -0.36
N THR A 348 21.01 -19.70 -1.51
CA THR A 348 21.03 -18.43 -2.25
C THR A 348 20.22 -17.36 -1.51
N GLU A 349 18.98 -17.68 -1.11
CA GLU A 349 18.10 -16.82 -0.33
C GLU A 349 18.74 -16.48 1.03
N PHE A 350 19.40 -17.47 1.65
CA PHE A 350 20.12 -17.28 2.91
C PHE A 350 21.33 -16.35 2.77
N ALA A 351 22.07 -16.43 1.68
CA ALA A 351 23.14 -15.49 1.38
C ALA A 351 22.58 -14.08 1.20
N GLY A 352 21.48 -13.92 0.47
CA GLY A 352 20.79 -12.65 0.30
C GLY A 352 20.30 -12.04 1.61
N LEU A 353 19.68 -12.85 2.48
CA LEU A 353 19.25 -12.42 3.81
C LEU A 353 20.43 -11.89 4.66
N LYS A 354 21.59 -12.55 4.63
CA LYS A 354 22.79 -12.08 5.33
C LYS A 354 23.26 -10.74 4.78
N ILE A 355 23.36 -10.60 3.46
CA ILE A 355 23.73 -9.34 2.82
C ILE A 355 22.74 -8.23 3.21
N PHE A 356 21.46 -8.51 3.15
CA PHE A 356 20.38 -7.58 3.48
C PHE A 356 20.47 -7.03 4.91
N LEU A 357 20.72 -7.91 5.90
CA LEU A 357 20.80 -7.55 7.31
C LEU A 357 22.15 -6.95 7.74
N THR A 358 23.22 -7.15 6.94
CA THR A 358 24.58 -6.75 7.32
C THR A 358 24.81 -5.29 6.96
N ALA A 359 25.25 -4.48 7.95
CA ALA A 359 25.76 -3.13 7.74
C ALA A 359 27.28 -3.16 7.47
N ALA A 360 27.74 -2.30 6.56
CA ALA A 360 29.17 -2.13 6.32
C ALA A 360 29.85 -1.47 7.53
N THR A 361 31.05 -1.96 7.88
CA THR A 361 31.82 -1.44 9.02
C THR A 361 32.91 -0.45 8.60
N ASN A 362 33.67 -0.78 7.54
CA ASN A 362 34.84 0.00 7.13
C ASN A 362 34.95 0.27 5.62
N ALA A 363 34.38 -0.58 4.78
CA ALA A 363 34.44 -0.45 3.33
C ALA A 363 33.05 -0.18 2.74
N THR A 364 33.01 0.66 1.72
CA THR A 364 31.77 0.99 0.98
C THR A 364 31.93 0.78 -0.53
N ASP A 365 32.92 -0.02 -0.92
CA ASP A 365 33.30 -0.32 -2.31
C ASP A 365 32.75 -1.66 -2.84
N GLY A 366 31.88 -2.32 -2.06
CA GLY A 366 31.33 -3.64 -2.37
C GLY A 366 32.12 -4.81 -1.81
N SER A 367 33.28 -4.56 -1.19
CA SER A 367 34.17 -5.63 -0.71
C SER A 367 33.66 -6.37 0.53
N GLN A 368 32.66 -5.80 1.23
CA GLN A 368 32.08 -6.41 2.44
C GLN A 368 30.79 -7.19 2.18
N HIS A 369 30.23 -7.13 0.99
CA HIS A 369 28.93 -7.75 0.67
C HIS A 369 27.86 -7.41 1.72
N ALA A 370 27.73 -6.12 2.04
CA ALA A 370 26.88 -5.59 3.11
C ALA A 370 25.83 -4.63 2.54
N GLY A 371 24.58 -5.06 2.53
CA GLY A 371 23.47 -4.32 1.91
C GLY A 371 23.00 -3.14 2.75
N ASN A 372 23.12 -3.22 4.08
CA ASN A 372 22.54 -2.24 5.01
C ASN A 372 21.04 -1.95 4.78
N CYS A 373 20.32 -2.87 4.10
CA CYS A 373 18.94 -2.67 3.71
C CYS A 373 18.00 -2.58 4.92
N ALA A 374 18.30 -3.35 5.97
CA ALA A 374 17.55 -3.34 7.22
C ALA A 374 17.68 -2.05 8.02
N ALA A 375 18.49 -1.08 7.59
CA ALA A 375 18.50 0.25 8.21
C ALA A 375 17.19 1.01 7.97
N CYS A 376 16.55 0.79 6.79
CA CYS A 376 15.26 1.34 6.41
C CYS A 376 14.19 0.23 6.34
N HIS A 377 14.51 -0.93 5.75
CA HIS A 377 13.59 -2.05 5.60
C HIS A 377 13.71 -3.04 6.76
N GLN A 378 13.18 -2.65 7.91
CA GLN A 378 13.28 -3.38 9.17
C GLN A 378 12.26 -4.54 9.22
N ALA A 379 12.76 -5.77 9.44
CA ALA A 379 11.89 -6.92 9.67
C ALA A 379 11.14 -6.78 11.03
N PRO A 380 9.96 -7.40 11.19
CA PRO A 380 9.33 -8.37 10.29
C PRO A 380 8.56 -7.77 9.12
N ASN A 381 8.19 -6.47 9.18
CA ASN A 381 7.40 -5.78 8.16
C ASN A 381 8.25 -5.29 6.99
N PHE A 382 9.58 -5.32 7.11
CA PHE A 382 10.53 -4.80 6.11
C PHE A 382 10.29 -3.34 5.75
N SER A 383 9.93 -2.53 6.74
CA SER A 383 9.78 -1.09 6.67
C SER A 383 10.05 -0.44 8.02
N ASP A 384 10.62 0.75 8.05
CA ASP A 384 10.67 1.64 9.21
C ASP A 384 9.55 2.68 9.19
N TYR A 385 8.70 2.64 8.16
CA TYR A 385 7.59 3.57 7.91
C TYR A 385 8.00 5.06 7.89
N SER A 386 9.29 5.32 7.76
CA SER A 386 9.87 6.66 7.71
C SER A 386 10.12 7.10 6.25
N PHE A 387 10.78 8.24 6.08
CA PHE A 387 11.01 8.84 4.78
C PHE A 387 12.51 8.91 4.47
N HIS A 388 12.88 8.43 3.28
CA HIS A 388 14.26 8.40 2.82
C HIS A 388 14.37 8.85 1.36
N ASN A 389 15.55 9.35 1.00
CA ASN A 389 15.88 9.64 -0.39
C ASN A 389 16.98 8.70 -0.87
N THR A 390 16.64 7.83 -1.82
CA THR A 390 17.55 6.89 -2.49
C THR A 390 17.93 7.34 -3.91
N GLY A 391 17.42 8.50 -4.36
CA GLY A 391 17.77 9.09 -5.65
C GLY A 391 16.81 8.75 -6.79
N VAL A 392 15.64 8.12 -6.54
CA VAL A 392 14.67 7.76 -7.60
C VAL A 392 14.17 8.99 -8.35
N ALA A 393 13.74 10.04 -7.63
CA ALA A 393 13.31 11.28 -8.27
C ALA A 393 14.44 11.98 -9.04
N GLN A 394 15.68 11.89 -8.54
CA GLN A 394 16.84 12.42 -9.24
C GLN A 394 17.13 11.64 -10.52
N GLU A 395 17.08 10.28 -10.49
CA GLU A 395 17.28 9.47 -11.70
C GLU A 395 16.22 9.80 -12.77
N GLU A 396 14.95 9.94 -12.36
CA GLU A 396 13.88 10.33 -13.28
C GLU A 396 14.16 11.69 -13.92
N TYR A 397 14.48 12.69 -13.12
CA TYR A 397 14.74 14.04 -13.62
C TYR A 397 15.99 14.11 -14.51
N ASP A 398 17.08 13.51 -14.05
CA ASP A 398 18.36 13.49 -14.75
C ASP A 398 18.28 12.71 -16.08
N SER A 399 17.41 11.70 -16.18
CA SER A 399 17.17 10.95 -17.41
C SER A 399 16.62 11.83 -18.54
N VAL A 400 15.89 12.86 -18.19
CA VAL A 400 15.23 13.80 -19.12
C VAL A 400 16.11 15.04 -19.40
N HIS A 401 16.78 15.54 -18.36
CA HIS A 401 17.48 16.83 -18.41
C HIS A 401 19.01 16.72 -18.45
N GLY A 402 19.54 15.50 -18.26
CA GLY A 402 20.97 15.21 -18.23
C GLY A 402 21.50 14.97 -16.81
N PRO A 403 22.57 14.17 -16.69
CA PRO A 403 23.12 13.75 -15.39
C PRO A 403 23.51 14.93 -14.48
N GLY A 404 23.10 14.87 -13.21
CA GLY A 404 23.43 15.86 -12.19
C GLY A 404 22.62 17.17 -12.25
N THR A 405 21.67 17.28 -13.16
CA THR A 405 20.84 18.50 -13.29
C THR A 405 19.87 18.65 -12.13
N PHE A 406 19.36 17.54 -11.55
CA PHE A 406 18.49 17.60 -10.36
C PHE A 406 19.19 18.23 -9.15
N ALA A 407 20.49 18.01 -8.99
CA ALA A 407 21.25 18.61 -7.90
C ALA A 407 21.20 20.16 -7.93
N ASN A 408 21.04 20.73 -9.13
CA ASN A 408 20.97 22.17 -9.38
C ASN A 408 19.54 22.70 -9.53
N LEU A 409 18.52 21.84 -9.42
CA LEU A 409 17.11 22.28 -9.51
C LEU A 409 16.82 23.31 -8.43
N VAL A 410 16.34 24.48 -8.85
CA VAL A 410 15.97 25.55 -7.93
C VAL A 410 14.65 25.19 -7.26
N VAL A 411 14.71 25.02 -5.94
CA VAL A 411 13.54 24.73 -5.12
C VAL A 411 13.27 25.91 -4.20
N PRO A 412 12.03 26.45 -4.13
CA PRO A 412 11.72 27.62 -3.32
C PRO A 412 11.87 27.34 -1.83
N THR A 413 12.21 28.40 -1.07
CA THR A 413 12.16 28.40 0.39
C THR A 413 10.74 28.22 0.89
N LEU A 414 10.54 27.90 2.18
CA LEU A 414 9.20 27.77 2.78
C LEU A 414 8.35 29.03 2.58
N ALA A 415 8.94 30.20 2.79
CA ALA A 415 8.23 31.47 2.64
C ALA A 415 7.80 31.73 1.18
N GLN A 416 8.67 31.42 0.21
CA GLN A 416 8.34 31.55 -1.21
C GLN A 416 7.28 30.53 -1.62
N ARG A 417 7.44 29.26 -1.23
CA ARG A 417 6.49 28.20 -1.54
C ARG A 417 5.08 28.48 -1.02
N ASN A 418 4.97 28.78 0.28
CA ASN A 418 3.67 29.02 0.89
C ASN A 418 3.08 30.39 0.55
N GLY A 419 3.92 31.35 0.15
CA GLY A 419 3.48 32.67 -0.32
C GLY A 419 2.97 32.68 -1.77
N ASP A 420 3.35 31.69 -2.56
CA ASP A 420 2.89 31.49 -3.94
C ASP A 420 2.46 30.01 -4.12
N TYR A 421 1.42 29.65 -3.35
CA TYR A 421 0.91 28.27 -3.28
C TYR A 421 0.62 27.69 -4.67
N ASP A 422 -0.11 28.46 -5.48
CA ASP A 422 -0.60 28.02 -6.79
C ASP A 422 0.52 27.68 -7.79
N SER A 423 1.69 28.25 -7.61
CA SER A 423 2.85 27.96 -8.47
C SER A 423 3.58 26.68 -8.11
N TYR A 424 3.44 26.16 -6.89
CA TYR A 424 4.33 25.12 -6.41
C TYR A 424 3.66 23.88 -5.82
N LEU A 425 2.60 24.07 -5.04
CA LEU A 425 2.03 23.03 -4.20
C LEU A 425 0.89 22.25 -4.89
N PRO A 426 0.52 21.08 -4.36
CA PRO A 426 -0.61 20.32 -4.87
C PRO A 426 -1.93 21.10 -4.81
N ALA A 427 -2.77 20.90 -5.83
CA ALA A 427 -4.08 21.50 -5.86
C ALA A 427 -4.95 21.01 -4.68
N SER A 428 -5.69 21.96 -4.10
CA SER A 428 -6.58 21.74 -2.95
C SER A 428 -7.91 22.46 -3.13
N GLY A 429 -8.84 22.25 -2.22
CA GLY A 429 -10.10 23.00 -2.22
C GLY A 429 -9.93 24.51 -2.12
N ASN A 430 -8.90 24.99 -1.42
CA ASN A 430 -8.57 26.42 -1.32
C ASN A 430 -7.80 26.94 -2.54
N HIS A 431 -7.07 26.06 -3.21
CA HIS A 431 -6.17 26.33 -4.33
C HIS A 431 -6.47 25.40 -5.50
N PRO A 432 -7.67 25.45 -6.11
CA PRO A 432 -8.11 24.44 -7.09
C PRO A 432 -7.36 24.50 -8.43
N ASN A 433 -6.64 25.58 -8.71
CA ASN A 433 -5.89 25.79 -9.94
C ASN A 433 -4.37 25.71 -9.74
N ALA A 434 -3.91 25.24 -8.59
CA ALA A 434 -2.50 25.10 -8.31
C ALA A 434 -1.82 24.18 -9.33
N SER A 435 -0.58 24.55 -9.70
CA SER A 435 0.15 23.91 -10.82
C SER A 435 0.76 22.57 -10.45
N GLU A 436 0.94 22.28 -9.16
CA GLU A 436 1.60 21.08 -8.64
C GLU A 436 3.00 20.86 -9.21
N THR A 437 3.76 21.91 -9.44
CA THR A 437 5.04 21.87 -10.15
C THR A 437 6.00 20.82 -9.61
N PHE A 438 6.02 20.63 -8.29
CA PHE A 438 6.90 19.66 -7.63
C PHE A 438 6.22 18.36 -7.22
N ARG A 439 5.06 18.06 -7.83
CA ARG A 439 4.38 16.76 -7.75
C ARG A 439 4.04 16.27 -9.15
N ARG A 440 4.97 16.47 -10.10
CA ARG A 440 4.79 16.09 -11.50
C ARG A 440 5.91 15.20 -11.98
N VAL A 441 5.60 14.44 -13.01
CA VAL A 441 6.58 13.70 -13.79
C VAL A 441 7.52 14.68 -14.48
N ALA A 442 8.81 14.39 -14.45
CA ALA A 442 9.80 15.17 -15.18
C ALA A 442 9.54 15.09 -16.70
N THR A 443 9.57 16.22 -17.39
CA THR A 443 9.35 16.29 -18.84
C THR A 443 10.35 17.22 -19.50
N GLY A 444 10.76 16.91 -20.72
CA GLY A 444 11.67 17.77 -21.50
C GLY A 444 11.09 19.13 -21.86
N SER A 445 9.77 19.30 -21.79
CA SER A 445 9.08 20.55 -22.11
C SER A 445 9.05 21.55 -20.94
N ASN A 446 9.20 21.07 -19.71
CA ASN A 446 9.20 21.94 -18.53
C ASN A 446 10.26 21.51 -17.51
N PRO A 447 11.39 22.22 -17.44
CA PRO A 447 12.48 21.88 -16.53
C PRO A 447 12.20 22.13 -15.05
N ALA A 448 11.05 22.70 -14.69
CA ALA A 448 10.65 22.85 -13.29
C ALA A 448 9.92 21.61 -12.75
N TYR A 449 9.40 20.74 -13.64
CA TYR A 449 8.62 19.59 -13.19
C TYR A 449 9.52 18.50 -12.61
N ALA A 450 9.24 18.16 -11.36
CA ALA A 450 9.87 17.09 -10.61
C ALA A 450 8.92 16.59 -9.50
N ASP A 451 9.09 15.37 -9.02
CA ASP A 451 8.44 14.94 -7.78
C ASP A 451 9.42 15.09 -6.60
N LEU A 452 9.11 15.97 -5.70
CA LEU A 452 9.92 16.23 -4.50
C LEU A 452 9.41 15.49 -3.24
N GLY A 453 8.43 14.60 -3.40
CA GLY A 453 7.94 13.75 -2.31
C GLY A 453 7.43 14.54 -1.12
N LEU A 454 7.95 14.21 0.08
CA LEU A 454 7.57 14.82 1.35
C LEU A 454 7.62 16.36 1.37
N TRP A 455 8.46 16.97 0.54
CA TRP A 455 8.55 18.43 0.42
C TRP A 455 7.20 19.08 0.06
N ASN A 456 6.34 18.38 -0.70
CA ASN A 456 5.02 18.87 -1.08
C ASN A 456 4.03 18.93 0.10
N VAL A 457 4.25 18.09 1.10
CA VAL A 457 3.34 17.90 2.24
C VAL A 457 3.86 18.59 3.50
N TYR A 458 5.17 18.47 3.80
CA TYR A 458 5.75 19.02 5.03
C TYR A 458 5.53 20.53 5.14
N LEU A 459 4.91 20.99 6.24
CA LEU A 459 4.52 22.39 6.49
C LEU A 459 3.63 22.99 5.38
N ASN A 460 2.84 22.17 4.68
CA ASN A 460 1.82 22.63 3.74
C ASN A 460 0.60 23.14 4.52
N PRO A 461 0.18 24.40 4.33
CA PRO A 461 -0.93 24.98 5.11
C PRO A 461 -2.30 24.32 4.82
N ASP A 462 -2.49 23.73 3.65
CA ASP A 462 -3.73 23.06 3.28
C ASP A 462 -3.77 21.58 3.70
N MET A 463 -2.69 21.08 4.28
CA MET A 463 -2.57 19.72 4.80
C MET A 463 -2.22 19.72 6.30
N PRO A 464 -3.10 20.21 7.18
CA PRO A 464 -2.77 20.36 8.60
C PRO A 464 -2.70 19.05 9.38
N ASN A 465 -3.48 18.03 8.97
CA ASN A 465 -3.64 16.79 9.74
C ASN A 465 -2.34 16.00 9.92
N PRO A 466 -1.49 15.75 8.90
CA PRO A 466 -0.26 14.99 9.08
C PRO A 466 0.87 15.79 9.75
N GLN A 467 0.77 17.11 9.88
CA GLN A 467 1.88 17.95 10.30
C GLN A 467 2.50 17.59 11.66
N PRO A 468 1.73 17.34 12.75
CA PRO A 468 2.34 16.97 14.03
C PRO A 468 3.20 15.70 13.94
N SER A 469 2.71 14.70 13.22
CA SER A 469 3.40 13.44 13.01
C SER A 469 4.62 13.60 12.09
N LEU A 470 4.49 14.34 10.99
CA LEU A 470 5.60 14.63 10.07
C LEU A 470 6.72 15.40 10.78
N GLN A 471 6.38 16.40 11.58
CA GLN A 471 7.36 17.13 12.36
C GLN A 471 8.14 16.21 13.31
N SER A 472 7.48 15.27 13.98
CA SER A 472 8.15 14.34 14.88
C SER A 472 9.19 13.45 14.17
N VAL A 473 8.95 13.08 12.92
CA VAL A 473 9.85 12.24 12.11
C VAL A 473 10.96 13.07 11.47
N VAL A 474 10.60 14.20 10.85
CA VAL A 474 11.57 15.11 10.21
C VAL A 474 12.51 15.71 11.25
N CYS A 475 12.00 15.98 12.46
CA CYS A 475 12.74 16.57 13.56
C CYS A 475 13.27 15.53 14.57
N ALA A 476 13.42 14.29 14.20
CA ALA A 476 14.00 13.27 15.07
C ALA A 476 15.39 13.67 15.58
N ALA A 477 15.79 13.12 16.74
CA ALA A 477 17.00 13.50 17.44
C ALA A 477 18.24 13.58 16.52
N GLY A 478 18.92 14.72 16.54
CA GLY A 478 20.12 14.99 15.75
C GLY A 478 19.88 15.65 14.38
N LYS A 479 18.63 15.84 13.95
CA LYS A 479 18.31 16.58 12.71
C LYS A 479 18.06 18.07 13.02
N ASP A 480 18.61 18.95 12.20
CA ASP A 480 18.28 20.39 12.27
C ASP A 480 16.88 20.62 11.67
N CYS A 481 15.98 21.06 12.54
CA CYS A 481 14.59 21.37 12.22
C CYS A 481 14.27 22.85 12.24
N SER A 482 15.28 23.72 12.21
CA SER A 482 15.00 25.12 11.92
C SER A 482 14.18 25.20 10.63
N VAL A 483 13.31 26.21 10.54
CA VAL A 483 12.43 26.42 9.37
C VAL A 483 13.24 26.45 8.07
N ASP A 484 14.48 26.94 8.13
CA ASP A 484 15.38 27.09 6.98
C ASP A 484 16.04 25.76 6.57
N GLN A 485 16.14 24.79 7.45
CA GLN A 485 16.79 23.50 7.19
C GLN A 485 15.77 22.32 7.13
N GLY A 486 14.68 22.41 7.86
CA GLY A 486 13.67 21.35 7.92
C GLY A 486 13.08 21.05 6.54
N LEU A 487 12.63 22.06 5.81
CA LEU A 487 12.04 21.86 4.48
C LEU A 487 13.04 21.35 3.43
N PRO A 488 14.26 21.91 3.29
CA PRO A 488 15.25 21.37 2.35
C PRO A 488 15.57 19.90 2.59
N ASN A 489 15.57 19.44 3.85
CA ASN A 489 15.83 18.04 4.18
C ASN A 489 14.74 17.07 3.69
N THR A 490 13.55 17.56 3.36
CA THR A 490 12.44 16.73 2.87
C THR A 490 12.43 16.54 1.35
N ILE A 491 13.33 17.21 0.61
CA ILE A 491 13.39 17.13 -0.85
C ILE A 491 13.67 15.69 -1.29
N ALA A 492 12.79 15.17 -2.14
CA ALA A 492 12.86 13.84 -2.73
C ALA A 492 12.86 12.68 -1.71
N GLN A 493 12.34 12.93 -0.51
CA GLN A 493 12.09 11.88 0.47
C GLN A 493 10.72 11.23 0.22
N PHE A 494 10.72 9.89 0.24
CA PHE A 494 9.53 9.07 0.08
C PHE A 494 9.48 8.03 1.20
N LYS A 495 8.25 7.61 1.55
CA LYS A 495 8.02 6.60 2.58
C LYS A 495 8.64 5.26 2.17
N THR A 496 9.30 4.61 3.12
CA THR A 496 9.78 3.24 2.97
C THR A 496 8.58 2.29 2.83
N SER A 497 8.45 1.63 1.69
CA SER A 497 7.45 0.60 1.46
C SER A 497 7.89 -0.72 2.10
N MET A 498 6.92 -1.57 2.45
CA MET A 498 7.18 -2.96 2.84
C MET A 498 7.76 -3.73 1.65
N LEU A 499 8.46 -4.85 1.94
CA LEU A 499 9.06 -5.68 0.90
C LEU A 499 8.45 -7.09 0.83
N ARG A 500 7.31 -7.31 1.49
CA ARG A 500 6.60 -8.58 1.34
C ARG A 500 5.90 -8.62 -0.02
N ASP A 501 5.81 -9.78 -0.60
CA ASP A 501 5.09 -10.09 -1.85
C ASP A 501 5.52 -9.27 -3.08
N LEU A 502 6.82 -9.20 -3.29
CA LEU A 502 7.36 -8.39 -4.37
C LEU A 502 7.28 -9.05 -5.76
N GLU A 503 6.95 -10.35 -5.87
CA GLU A 503 6.90 -11.02 -7.18
C GLU A 503 5.88 -10.35 -8.11
N ASP A 504 4.68 -10.06 -7.58
CA ASP A 504 3.58 -9.45 -8.34
C ASP A 504 3.41 -7.95 -8.10
N SER A 505 4.33 -7.32 -7.37
CA SER A 505 4.28 -5.88 -7.06
C SER A 505 4.93 -4.98 -8.12
N SER A 506 5.32 -5.53 -9.27
CA SER A 506 5.81 -4.72 -10.40
C SER A 506 4.69 -3.80 -10.94
N PRO A 507 5.01 -2.56 -11.33
CA PRO A 507 6.32 -1.90 -11.34
C PRO A 507 6.74 -1.34 -9.98
N TYR A 508 8.06 -1.26 -9.75
CA TYR A 508 8.65 -0.86 -8.47
C TYR A 508 8.98 0.62 -8.40
N PHE A 509 9.22 1.10 -7.17
CA PHE A 509 9.42 2.50 -6.76
C PHE A 509 8.16 3.35 -6.85
N HIS A 510 8.21 4.53 -6.22
CA HIS A 510 7.08 5.46 -6.21
C HIS A 510 6.69 5.98 -7.60
N ASN A 511 7.59 5.91 -8.56
CA ASN A 511 7.35 6.32 -9.94
C ASN A 511 7.17 5.14 -10.91
N GLY A 512 7.20 3.89 -10.43
CA GLY A 512 7.04 2.69 -11.24
C GLY A 512 8.13 2.50 -12.31
N SER A 513 9.34 3.03 -12.11
CA SER A 513 10.38 3.07 -13.15
C SER A 513 11.12 1.74 -13.36
N LYS A 514 10.97 0.77 -12.47
CA LYS A 514 11.64 -0.52 -12.58
C LYS A 514 10.62 -1.65 -12.69
N LEU A 515 10.81 -2.51 -13.69
CA LEU A 515 9.89 -3.62 -13.97
C LEU A 515 10.34 -4.94 -13.34
N GLN A 516 11.61 -5.05 -12.95
CA GLN A 516 12.19 -6.27 -12.41
C GLN A 516 12.97 -5.98 -11.13
N LEU A 517 12.97 -6.91 -10.18
CA LEU A 517 13.75 -6.78 -8.93
C LEU A 517 15.25 -6.68 -9.19
N GLN A 518 15.75 -7.31 -10.25
CA GLN A 518 17.13 -7.17 -10.69
C GLN A 518 17.49 -5.69 -10.96
N ASP A 519 16.60 -4.96 -11.63
CA ASP A 519 16.81 -3.54 -11.93
C ASP A 519 16.75 -2.69 -10.65
N VAL A 520 15.92 -3.09 -9.69
CA VAL A 520 15.85 -2.45 -8.38
C VAL A 520 17.16 -2.62 -7.61
N VAL A 521 17.67 -3.84 -7.50
CA VAL A 521 18.95 -4.09 -6.80
C VAL A 521 20.11 -3.41 -7.53
N GLN A 522 20.14 -3.45 -8.87
CA GLN A 522 21.15 -2.76 -9.65
C GLN A 522 21.10 -1.23 -9.46
N PHE A 523 19.89 -0.67 -9.34
CA PHE A 523 19.72 0.75 -8.96
C PHE A 523 20.37 1.06 -7.62
N TYR A 524 20.15 0.23 -6.59
CA TYR A 524 20.75 0.42 -5.27
C TYR A 524 22.28 0.35 -5.32
N ILE A 525 22.86 -0.59 -6.10
CA ILE A 525 24.30 -0.70 -6.32
C ILE A 525 24.85 0.61 -6.93
N ASN A 526 24.22 1.10 -8.00
CA ASN A 526 24.67 2.28 -8.71
C ASN A 526 24.50 3.56 -7.88
N ASN A 527 23.31 3.77 -7.33
CA ASN A 527 22.97 5.03 -6.67
C ASN A 527 23.64 5.18 -5.30
N SER A 528 23.92 4.08 -4.60
CA SER A 528 24.75 4.16 -3.38
C SER A 528 26.16 4.68 -3.66
N GLN A 529 26.73 4.38 -4.84
CA GLN A 529 28.02 4.94 -5.26
C GLN A 529 27.91 6.45 -5.50
N LEU A 530 26.84 6.90 -6.20
CA LEU A 530 26.59 8.33 -6.42
C LEU A 530 26.38 9.07 -5.09
N ALA A 531 25.67 8.45 -4.14
CA ALA A 531 25.49 9.01 -2.80
C ALA A 531 26.81 9.21 -2.06
N ARG A 532 27.71 8.22 -2.08
CA ARG A 532 29.07 8.33 -1.49
C ARG A 532 29.95 9.39 -2.15
N GLN A 533 29.74 9.63 -3.43
CA GLN A 533 30.43 10.69 -4.19
C GLN A 533 29.84 12.09 -3.94
N GLY A 534 28.75 12.20 -3.19
CA GLY A 534 28.03 13.46 -2.97
C GLY A 534 27.27 13.96 -4.20
N LEU A 535 26.97 13.07 -5.16
CA LEU A 535 26.29 13.40 -6.40
C LEU A 535 24.76 13.23 -6.31
N LEU A 536 24.25 12.63 -5.24
CA LEU A 536 22.82 12.61 -4.95
C LEU A 536 22.45 13.73 -3.98
N ARG A 537 21.52 14.58 -4.42
CA ARG A 537 20.98 15.64 -3.58
C ARG A 537 20.20 15.03 -2.41
N ASN A 538 20.54 15.41 -1.19
CA ASN A 538 19.83 14.99 0.03
C ASN A 538 19.72 13.46 0.22
N ALA A 539 20.76 12.71 -0.20
CA ALA A 539 20.79 11.25 -0.05
C ALA A 539 20.68 10.83 1.42
N ALA A 540 19.93 9.76 1.67
CA ALA A 540 19.83 9.17 3.01
C ALA A 540 21.21 8.69 3.50
N PRO A 541 21.61 9.00 4.75
CA PRO A 541 22.92 8.60 5.30
C PRO A 541 23.13 7.08 5.29
N GLU A 542 22.08 6.32 5.55
CA GLU A 542 22.09 4.85 5.58
C GLU A 542 22.45 4.27 4.20
N PHE A 543 22.02 4.95 3.14
CA PHE A 543 22.29 4.57 1.76
C PHE A 543 23.77 4.70 1.38
N GLN A 544 24.47 5.67 1.98
CA GLN A 544 25.92 5.83 1.80
C GLN A 544 26.74 4.70 2.43
N GLN A 545 26.15 3.95 3.38
CA GLN A 545 26.83 2.89 4.11
C GLN A 545 26.71 1.51 3.44
N MET A 546 26.08 1.43 2.28
CA MET A 546 25.98 0.17 1.53
C MET A 546 27.36 -0.22 0.96
N SER A 547 27.68 -1.52 1.02
CA SER A 547 28.90 -2.10 0.43
C SER A 547 28.52 -3.39 -0.32
N ILE A 548 27.80 -3.22 -1.43
CA ILE A 548 27.37 -4.28 -2.34
C ILE A 548 27.90 -4.04 -3.75
N ASN A 549 27.99 -5.12 -4.52
CA ASN A 549 28.38 -5.11 -5.93
C ASN A 549 27.51 -6.08 -6.75
N SER A 550 27.85 -6.28 -8.02
CA SER A 550 27.10 -7.15 -8.94
C SER A 550 27.04 -8.62 -8.50
N ASP A 551 27.98 -9.09 -7.69
CA ASP A 551 27.99 -10.50 -7.24
C ASP A 551 26.87 -10.75 -6.22
N ASP A 552 26.40 -9.71 -5.53
CA ASP A 552 25.35 -9.76 -4.53
C ASP A 552 23.94 -9.77 -5.13
N LEU A 553 23.81 -9.38 -6.40
CA LEU A 553 22.52 -9.12 -7.05
C LEU A 553 21.58 -10.33 -6.99
N ASN A 554 22.05 -11.48 -7.43
CA ASN A 554 21.21 -12.67 -7.52
C ASN A 554 20.77 -13.17 -6.13
N ALA A 555 21.65 -13.09 -5.14
CA ALA A 555 21.33 -13.49 -3.77
C ALA A 555 20.28 -12.58 -3.14
N LEU A 556 20.42 -11.26 -3.32
CA LEU A 556 19.45 -10.28 -2.82
C LEU A 556 18.08 -10.46 -3.49
N VAL A 557 18.05 -10.64 -4.82
CA VAL A 557 16.79 -10.87 -5.54
C VAL A 557 16.12 -12.17 -5.07
N ALA A 558 16.87 -13.27 -4.91
CA ALA A 558 16.31 -14.51 -4.41
C ALA A 558 15.72 -14.36 -3.00
N PHE A 559 16.42 -13.63 -2.11
CA PHE A 559 15.89 -13.32 -0.78
C PHE A 559 14.59 -12.50 -0.86
N LEU A 560 14.55 -11.45 -1.67
CA LEU A 560 13.36 -10.60 -1.80
C LEU A 560 12.16 -11.40 -2.33
N LEU A 561 12.36 -12.29 -3.31
CA LEU A 561 11.31 -13.17 -3.82
C LEU A 561 10.82 -14.18 -2.75
N SER A 562 11.68 -14.59 -1.83
CA SER A 562 11.29 -15.51 -0.74
C SER A 562 10.38 -14.88 0.33
N LEU A 563 10.11 -13.57 0.24
CA LEU A 563 9.15 -12.84 1.08
C LEU A 563 7.73 -12.86 0.50
N THR A 564 7.55 -13.47 -0.67
CA THR A 564 6.24 -13.62 -1.34
C THR A 564 5.42 -14.70 -0.63
N GLU A 565 4.12 -14.48 -0.54
CA GLU A 565 3.13 -15.45 -0.05
C GLU A 565 1.87 -15.40 -0.92
N ASP A 566 1.08 -16.47 -0.90
CA ASP A 566 -0.26 -16.41 -1.46
C ASP A 566 -1.17 -15.64 -0.49
N TYR A 567 -1.76 -14.55 -0.96
CA TYR A 567 -2.81 -13.89 -0.25
C TYR A 567 -4.12 -14.67 -0.43
N ASP A 568 -4.72 -15.09 0.67
CA ASP A 568 -6.02 -15.76 0.69
C ASP A 568 -7.05 -14.75 1.24
N ASP A 569 -7.96 -14.34 0.39
CA ASP A 569 -9.09 -13.50 0.77
C ASP A 569 -10.06 -14.40 1.56
N ALA A 570 -9.98 -14.36 2.89
CA ALA A 570 -10.65 -15.28 3.79
C ALA A 570 -12.16 -15.03 3.88
#